data_b0fc1543b8c16c13f1c6e5874d5f0773
#
_entry.id   b0fc1543b8c16c13f1c6e5874d5f0773
#
_cell.length_a   1.000
_cell.length_b   1.000
_cell.length_c   1.000
_cell.angle_alpha   90.00
_cell.angle_beta   90.00
_cell.angle_gamma   90.00
#
_symmetry.space_group_name_H-M   'P 1'
#
loop_
_entity.id
_entity.type
_entity.pdbx_description
1 polymer ?
#
loop_
_entity_poly.entity_id
_entity_poly.type
_entity_poly.pdbx_seq_one_letter_code
_entity_poly.pdbx_strand_id
1 'polypeptide(L)'
;MNINEQIKNLVNENDICLFMKGTPDVPQCGFSLAVANIMKHLNVKFKGINVLENDEMRQGIKQYSDWPTIPQLYVKGEFLGGCDIIKEMFEKGELKELLRNKSLI
;
A
#
# COMPACT_ATOMS: atom_id res chain seq x y z
N MET A 1 5.57 -17.75 -13.15
CA MET A 1 5.91 -16.36 -12.78
C MET A 1 6.46 -16.35 -11.37
N ASN A 2 7.63 -15.76 -11.14
CA ASN A 2 8.18 -15.69 -9.80
C ASN A 2 7.50 -14.59 -9.00
N ILE A 3 7.75 -14.56 -7.68
CA ILE A 3 7.06 -13.60 -6.78
C ILE A 3 7.38 -12.14 -7.14
N ASN A 4 8.62 -11.88 -7.55
CA ASN A 4 9.03 -10.53 -7.93
C ASN A 4 8.25 -9.99 -9.12
N GLU A 5 8.02 -10.85 -10.12
CA GLU A 5 7.20 -10.49 -11.28
C GLU A 5 5.74 -10.30 -10.91
N GLN A 6 5.23 -11.14 -10.01
CA GLN A 6 3.85 -10.99 -9.50
C GLN A 6 3.66 -9.64 -8.82
N ILE A 7 4.60 -9.24 -7.97
CA ILE A 7 4.56 -7.95 -7.28
C ILE A 7 4.63 -6.81 -8.31
N LYS A 8 5.55 -6.90 -9.24
CA LYS A 8 5.71 -5.89 -10.29
C LYS A 8 4.41 -5.69 -11.08
N ASN A 9 3.75 -6.79 -11.43
CA ASN A 9 2.48 -6.72 -12.14
C ASN A 9 1.39 -6.08 -11.29
N LEU A 10 1.29 -6.45 -10.01
CA LEU A 10 0.29 -5.87 -9.10
C LEU A 10 0.44 -4.36 -8.98
N VAL A 11 1.66 -3.88 -8.77
CA VAL A 11 1.89 -2.44 -8.57
C VAL A 11 1.78 -1.64 -9.86
N ASN A 12 1.97 -2.27 -11.01
CA ASN A 12 1.84 -1.60 -12.31
C ASN A 12 0.43 -1.66 -12.88
N GLU A 13 -0.33 -2.70 -12.58
CA GLU A 13 -1.70 -2.87 -13.06
C GLU A 13 -2.75 -2.13 -12.22
N ASN A 14 -2.40 -1.73 -11.01
CA ASN A 14 -3.30 -1.02 -10.12
C ASN A 14 -2.70 0.35 -9.78
N ASP A 15 -3.49 1.40 -9.90
CA ASP A 15 -3.03 2.75 -9.62
C ASP A 15 -2.56 2.90 -8.19
N ILE A 16 -3.26 2.28 -7.24
CA ILE A 16 -2.90 2.29 -5.83
C ILE A 16 -2.95 0.87 -5.31
N CYS A 17 -1.84 0.40 -4.73
CA CYS A 17 -1.71 -0.91 -4.09
C CYS A 17 -1.29 -0.76 -2.63
N LEU A 18 -2.01 -1.41 -1.74
CA LEU A 18 -1.65 -1.47 -0.33
C LEU A 18 -1.37 -2.93 0.06
N PHE A 19 -0.11 -3.23 0.33
CA PHE A 19 0.29 -4.53 0.88
C PHE A 19 0.11 -4.44 2.39
N MET A 20 -0.77 -5.28 2.94
CA MET A 20 -1.24 -5.14 4.31
C MET A 20 -1.45 -6.49 4.98
N LYS A 21 -1.59 -6.47 6.28
CA LYS A 21 -1.98 -7.64 7.06
C LYS A 21 -3.49 -7.61 7.23
N GLY A 22 -4.16 -8.60 6.63
CA GLY A 22 -5.61 -8.64 6.52
C GLY A 22 -6.11 -8.00 5.23
N THR A 23 -7.37 -7.63 5.22
CA THR A 23 -8.01 -6.98 4.07
C THR A 23 -8.44 -5.56 4.45
N PRO A 24 -8.74 -4.69 3.46
CA PRO A 24 -9.22 -3.34 3.77
C PRO A 24 -10.46 -3.31 4.67
N ASP A 25 -11.32 -4.33 4.57
CA ASP A 25 -12.53 -4.43 5.40
C ASP A 25 -12.29 -5.11 6.74
N VAL A 26 -11.29 -6.00 6.82
CA VAL A 26 -10.95 -6.74 8.03
C VAL A 26 -9.44 -6.71 8.24
N PRO A 27 -8.86 -5.54 8.60
CA PRO A 27 -7.43 -5.45 8.87
C PRO A 27 -7.05 -6.26 10.12
N GLN A 28 -5.88 -6.92 10.07
CA GLN A 28 -5.40 -7.78 11.15
C GLN A 28 -4.24 -7.15 11.93
N CYS A 29 -3.98 -5.87 11.70
CA CYS A 29 -2.87 -5.15 12.33
C CYS A 29 -3.23 -3.67 12.41
N GLY A 30 -2.94 -3.03 13.55
CA GLY A 30 -3.25 -1.62 13.77
C GLY A 30 -2.60 -0.68 12.76
N PHE A 31 -1.40 -1.01 12.32
CA PHE A 31 -0.70 -0.20 11.30
C PHE A 31 -1.36 -0.33 9.93
N SER A 32 -1.78 -1.54 9.55
CA SER A 32 -2.52 -1.76 8.32
C SER A 32 -3.90 -1.09 8.36
N LEU A 33 -4.57 -1.16 9.51
CA LEU A 33 -5.86 -0.48 9.72
C LEU A 33 -5.71 1.02 9.49
N ALA A 34 -4.67 1.64 10.06
CA ALA A 34 -4.45 3.07 9.95
C ALA A 34 -4.32 3.53 8.50
N VAL A 35 -3.49 2.82 7.70
CA VAL A 35 -3.29 3.19 6.29
C VAL A 35 -4.56 2.94 5.47
N ALA A 36 -5.22 1.80 5.67
CA ALA A 36 -6.47 1.50 4.97
C ALA A 36 -7.53 2.57 5.25
N ASN A 37 -7.65 3.00 6.51
CA ASN A 37 -8.61 4.04 6.89
C ASN A 37 -8.28 5.40 6.26
N ILE A 38 -6.99 5.75 6.15
CA ILE A 38 -6.58 6.97 5.46
C ILE A 38 -7.03 6.94 4.00
N MET A 39 -6.82 5.83 3.31
CA MET A 39 -7.22 5.71 1.90
C MET A 39 -8.74 5.78 1.75
N LYS A 40 -9.49 5.15 2.66
CA LYS A 40 -10.95 5.24 2.66
C LYS A 40 -11.43 6.67 2.95
N HIS A 41 -10.78 7.35 3.88
CA HIS A 41 -11.10 8.74 4.20
C HIS A 41 -10.91 9.66 2.99
N LEU A 42 -9.85 9.44 2.22
CA LEU A 42 -9.59 10.19 1.01
C LEU A 42 -10.52 9.79 -0.16
N ASN A 43 -11.32 8.74 0.05
CA ASN A 43 -12.29 8.25 -0.92
C ASN A 43 -11.64 7.87 -2.26
N VAL A 44 -10.47 7.23 -2.18
CA VAL A 44 -9.77 6.75 -3.37
C VAL A 44 -9.92 5.24 -3.50
N LYS A 45 -9.98 4.78 -4.74
CA LYS A 45 -10.01 3.35 -5.04
C LYS A 45 -8.60 2.78 -4.91
N PHE A 46 -8.46 1.68 -4.19
CA PHE A 46 -7.16 1.02 -4.02
C PHE A 46 -7.31 -0.50 -3.95
N LYS A 47 -6.25 -1.20 -4.34
CA LYS A 47 -6.16 -2.66 -4.26
C LYS A 47 -5.45 -3.03 -2.96
N GLY A 48 -6.14 -3.76 -2.08
CA GLY A 48 -5.53 -4.33 -0.88
C GLY A 48 -5.00 -5.73 -1.17
N ILE A 49 -3.76 -6.00 -0.80
CA ILE A 49 -3.15 -7.32 -0.93
C ILE A 49 -2.84 -7.84 0.48
N ASN A 50 -3.51 -8.92 0.86
CA ASN A 50 -3.35 -9.53 2.18
C ASN A 50 -2.12 -10.45 2.19
N VAL A 51 -1.02 -9.96 2.76
CA VAL A 51 0.24 -10.73 2.80
C VAL A 51 0.20 -11.88 3.81
N LEU A 52 -0.83 -11.94 4.66
CA LEU A 52 -0.98 -13.07 5.60
C LEU A 52 -1.41 -14.36 4.90
N GLU A 53 -2.00 -14.26 3.72
CA GLU A 53 -2.45 -15.43 2.96
C GLU A 53 -1.31 -16.11 2.17
N ASN A 54 -0.16 -15.43 2.03
CA ASN A 54 0.92 -15.92 1.19
C ASN A 54 2.25 -15.42 1.74
N ASP A 55 2.98 -16.31 2.43
CA ASP A 55 4.26 -15.95 3.05
C ASP A 55 5.30 -15.55 2.02
N GLU A 56 5.29 -16.16 0.84
CA GLU A 56 6.19 -15.79 -0.25
C GLU A 56 5.96 -14.34 -0.68
N MET A 57 4.71 -13.92 -0.76
CA MET A 57 4.35 -12.53 -1.04
C MET A 57 4.83 -11.60 0.08
N ARG A 58 4.63 -12.01 1.33
CA ARG A 58 5.04 -11.24 2.51
C ARG A 58 6.55 -10.98 2.51
N GLN A 59 7.34 -12.02 2.27
CA GLN A 59 8.79 -11.88 2.21
C GLN A 59 9.22 -11.15 0.93
N GLY A 60 8.58 -11.47 -0.18
CA GLY A 60 8.88 -10.87 -1.47
C GLY A 60 8.71 -9.36 -1.52
N ILE A 61 7.63 -8.85 -0.93
CA ILE A 61 7.39 -7.39 -0.96
C ILE A 61 8.43 -6.61 -0.15
N LYS A 62 8.93 -7.19 0.93
CA LYS A 62 9.99 -6.58 1.73
C LYS A 62 11.30 -6.48 0.93
N GLN A 63 11.63 -7.52 0.17
CA GLN A 63 12.79 -7.51 -0.70
C GLN A 63 12.62 -6.56 -1.89
N TYR A 64 11.44 -6.57 -2.48
CA TYR A 64 11.11 -5.73 -3.63
C TYR A 64 11.29 -4.24 -3.31
N SER A 65 10.83 -3.80 -2.15
CA SER A 65 10.90 -2.41 -1.71
C SER A 65 12.19 -2.06 -0.97
N ASP A 66 12.96 -3.07 -0.56
CA ASP A 66 14.06 -2.90 0.40
C ASP A 66 13.56 -2.23 1.69
N TRP A 67 12.36 -2.61 2.14
CA TRP A 67 11.71 -2.05 3.32
C TRP A 67 11.18 -3.18 4.20
N PRO A 68 11.53 -3.21 5.50
CA PRO A 68 11.35 -4.41 6.32
C PRO A 68 9.96 -4.64 6.89
N THR A 69 9.07 -3.66 6.80
CA THR A 69 7.79 -3.72 7.51
C THR A 69 6.58 -3.67 6.60
N ILE A 70 5.45 -4.13 7.10
CA ILE A 70 4.12 -4.05 6.49
C ILE A 70 3.28 -3.15 7.40
N PRO A 71 2.44 -2.25 6.88
CA PRO A 71 1.99 -2.10 5.49
C PRO A 71 2.96 -1.33 4.60
N GLN A 72 2.75 -1.47 3.28
CA GLN A 72 3.48 -0.72 2.26
C GLN A 72 2.52 -0.20 1.21
N LEU A 73 2.58 1.09 0.93
CA LEU A 73 1.70 1.74 -0.05
C LEU A 73 2.47 2.07 -1.33
N TYR A 74 1.90 1.68 -2.46
CA TYR A 74 2.41 1.98 -3.79
C TYR A 74 1.39 2.81 -4.56
N VAL A 75 1.85 3.85 -5.23
CA VAL A 75 1.02 4.70 -6.10
C VAL A 75 1.69 4.77 -7.46
N LYS A 76 0.95 4.36 -8.51
CA LYS A 76 1.46 4.33 -9.88
C LYS A 76 2.79 3.58 -10.01
N GLY A 77 2.90 2.46 -9.29
CA GLY A 77 4.09 1.62 -9.30
C GLY A 77 5.22 2.08 -8.40
N GLU A 78 5.08 3.23 -7.77
CA GLU A 78 6.11 3.83 -6.92
C GLU A 78 5.83 3.59 -5.45
N PHE A 79 6.83 3.11 -4.72
CA PHE A 79 6.73 2.89 -3.28
C PHE A 79 6.73 4.24 -2.55
N LEU A 80 5.68 4.53 -1.80
CA LEU A 80 5.59 5.77 -1.02
C LEU A 80 6.11 5.58 0.41
N GLY A 81 5.83 4.46 1.03
CA GLY A 81 6.27 4.22 2.39
C GLY A 81 5.34 3.35 3.20
N GLY A 82 5.66 3.21 4.48
CA GLY A 82 4.87 2.47 5.45
C GLY A 82 3.94 3.37 6.25
N CYS A 83 3.44 2.85 7.37
CA CYS A 83 2.41 3.51 8.17
C CYS A 83 2.80 4.93 8.61
N ASP A 84 3.98 5.09 9.20
CA ASP A 84 4.38 6.39 9.77
C ASP A 84 4.52 7.46 8.69
N ILE A 85 5.12 7.09 7.56
CA ILE A 85 5.31 8.01 6.43
C ILE A 85 3.96 8.44 5.85
N ILE A 86 3.06 7.48 5.65
CA ILE A 86 1.74 7.76 5.08
C ILE A 86 0.90 8.61 6.01
N LYS A 87 0.94 8.33 7.32
CA LYS A 87 0.24 9.16 8.32
C LYS A 87 0.75 10.60 8.30
N GLU A 88 2.06 10.79 8.26
CA GLU A 88 2.65 12.12 8.21
C GLU A 88 2.24 12.86 6.94
N MET A 89 2.33 12.21 5.79
CA MET A 89 1.90 12.80 4.53
C MET A 89 0.42 13.19 4.56
N PHE A 90 -0.41 12.34 5.15
CA PHE A 90 -1.84 12.61 5.27
C PHE A 90 -2.10 13.84 6.16
N GLU A 91 -1.46 13.91 7.31
CA GLU A 91 -1.63 15.00 8.27
C GLU A 91 -1.19 16.36 7.70
N LYS A 92 -0.17 16.35 6.86
CA LYS A 92 0.35 17.57 6.21
C LYS A 92 -0.35 17.92 4.90
N GLY A 93 -1.32 17.10 4.47
CA GLY A 93 -1.99 17.31 3.19
C GLY A 93 -1.20 16.90 1.97
N GLU A 94 0.01 16.38 2.16
CA GLU A 94 0.90 15.99 1.06
C GLU A 94 0.39 14.78 0.29
N LEU A 95 -0.25 13.82 0.99
CA LEU A 95 -0.79 12.63 0.35
C LEU A 95 -1.94 13.00 -0.60
N LYS A 96 -2.85 13.83 -0.14
CA LYS A 96 -3.97 14.31 -0.96
C LYS A 96 -3.46 15.05 -2.20
N GLU A 97 -2.46 15.91 -2.01
CA GLU A 97 -1.85 16.68 -3.09
C GLU A 97 -1.19 15.75 -4.12
N LEU A 98 -0.44 14.75 -3.65
CA LEU A 98 0.20 13.77 -4.52
C LEU A 98 -0.82 13.02 -5.35
N LEU A 99 -1.90 12.56 -4.74
CA LEU A 99 -2.95 11.82 -5.43
C LEU A 99 -3.69 12.70 -6.43
N ARG A 100 -3.91 13.97 -6.08
CA ARG A 100 -4.53 14.94 -7.00
C ARG A 100 -3.63 15.18 -8.22
N ASN A 101 -2.34 15.35 -8.01
CA ASN A 101 -1.39 15.58 -9.10
C ASN A 101 -1.28 14.38 -10.04
N LYS A 102 -1.59 13.19 -9.56
CA LYS A 102 -1.62 11.98 -10.37
C LYS A 102 -3.01 11.66 -10.92
N SER A 103 -3.95 12.58 -10.76
CA SER A 103 -5.33 12.48 -11.24
C SER A 103 -6.08 11.28 -10.64
N LEU A 104 -5.78 10.92 -9.40
CA LEU A 104 -6.43 9.82 -8.68
C LEU A 104 -7.55 10.30 -7.75
N ILE A 105 -7.62 11.60 -7.53
CA ILE A 105 -8.73 12.24 -6.81
C ILE A 105 -9.03 13.60 -7.40
#